data_dac6bbbd53ddccc887a5114594e96894
#
_entry.id   dac6bbbd53ddccc887a5114594e96894
#
_cell.length_a   1.000
_cell.length_b   1.000
_cell.length_c   1.000
_cell.angle_alpha   90.00
_cell.angle_beta   90.00
_cell.angle_gamma   90.00
#
_symmetry.space_group_name_H-M   'P 1'
#
loop_
_entity.id
_entity.type
_entity.pdbx_description
1 polymer ?
#
loop_
_entity_poly.entity_id
_entity_poly.type
_entity_poly.pdbx_seq_one_letter_code
_entity_poly.pdbx_strand_id
1 'polypeptide(L)'
;SNYTPYEIRIIGAFVRLGRRDAALELLRFFLSDRRPQPWNQWPEIAWRDHAAPAHVGDLPHTWIAAEYVLALRSLFAYERESDQSLVLAAGIAPEWMDGSGVRANRMPTVHGPLSYSLRRVDAKTLRFEIGGEIMAKMVLRPPLAAALRSVIVNGSAHSNFDEDSVTIPGGPAEVICGTC
;
A
#
# COMPACT_ATOMS: atom_id res chain seq x y z
N SER A 1 -22.53 15.42 -4.71
CA SER A 1 -21.17 15.75 -5.21
C SER A 1 -20.13 15.16 -4.29
N ASN A 2 -19.00 14.78 -4.86
CA ASN A 2 -17.84 14.31 -4.15
C ASN A 2 -16.78 15.42 -4.16
N TYR A 3 -16.13 15.64 -3.02
CA TYR A 3 -14.96 16.52 -2.96
C TYR A 3 -13.70 15.65 -3.08
N THR A 4 -13.27 15.44 -4.29
CA THR A 4 -12.34 14.38 -4.71
C THR A 4 -11.04 14.31 -3.89
N PRO A 5 -10.33 15.44 -3.59
CA PRO A 5 -9.07 15.35 -2.84
C PRO A 5 -9.27 14.84 -1.42
N TYR A 6 -10.34 15.22 -0.72
CA TYR A 6 -10.61 14.71 0.62
C TYR A 6 -10.96 13.22 0.61
N GLU A 7 -11.66 12.77 -0.41
CA GLU A 7 -12.11 11.37 -0.49
C GLU A 7 -11.00 10.43 -0.93
N ILE A 8 -10.13 10.82 -1.86
CA ILE A 8 -8.93 10.02 -2.23
C ILE A 8 -8.02 9.81 -1.02
N ARG A 9 -7.88 10.82 -0.14
CA ARG A 9 -7.10 10.72 1.10
C ARG A 9 -7.59 9.58 2.02
N ILE A 10 -8.87 9.27 2.01
CA ILE A 10 -9.47 8.21 2.84
C ILE A 10 -8.87 6.83 2.53
N ILE A 11 -8.39 6.60 1.32
CA ILE A 11 -7.68 5.34 0.95
C ILE A 11 -6.53 5.09 1.93
N GLY A 12 -5.66 6.08 2.14
CA GLY A 12 -4.55 5.97 3.08
C GLY A 12 -5.00 5.78 4.55
N ALA A 13 -6.12 6.40 4.94
CA ALA A 13 -6.71 6.19 6.25
C ALA A 13 -7.20 4.75 6.44
N PHE A 14 -7.87 4.16 5.47
CA PHE A 14 -8.28 2.75 5.53
C PHE A 14 -7.10 1.80 5.62
N VAL A 15 -6.02 2.06 4.88
CA VAL A 15 -4.78 1.26 4.99
C VAL A 15 -4.22 1.29 6.42
N ARG A 16 -4.12 2.47 7.03
CA ARG A 16 -3.63 2.65 8.42
C ARG A 16 -4.52 1.98 9.46
N LEU A 17 -5.83 1.91 9.20
CA LEU A 17 -6.81 1.20 10.03
C LEU A 17 -6.84 -0.32 9.79
N GLY A 18 -6.00 -0.85 8.89
CA GLY A 18 -6.01 -2.27 8.53
C GLY A 18 -7.20 -2.72 7.69
N ARG A 19 -7.93 -1.76 7.11
CA ARG A 19 -9.13 -1.99 6.27
C ARG A 19 -8.72 -2.06 4.79
N ARG A 20 -7.86 -3.04 4.45
CA ARG A 20 -7.33 -3.22 3.08
C ARG A 20 -8.42 -3.28 2.03
N ASP A 21 -9.46 -4.08 2.26
CA ASP A 21 -10.53 -4.26 1.27
C ASP A 21 -11.25 -2.96 0.97
N ALA A 22 -11.59 -2.17 2.00
CA ALA A 22 -12.21 -0.86 1.83
C ALA A 22 -11.28 0.14 1.11
N ALA A 23 -9.98 0.10 1.40
CA ALA A 23 -8.99 0.93 0.68
C ALA A 23 -8.93 0.58 -0.81
N LEU A 24 -8.90 -0.71 -1.14
CA LEU A 24 -8.85 -1.20 -2.52
C LEU A 24 -10.17 -0.96 -3.27
N GLU A 25 -11.31 -1.11 -2.61
CA GLU A 25 -12.62 -0.77 -3.18
C GLU A 25 -12.68 0.72 -3.56
N LEU A 26 -12.28 1.60 -2.64
CA LEU A 26 -12.25 3.04 -2.89
C LEU A 26 -11.25 3.41 -3.97
N LEU A 27 -10.07 2.78 -4.00
CA LEU A 27 -9.11 2.99 -5.08
C LEU A 27 -9.68 2.61 -6.45
N ARG A 28 -10.34 1.45 -6.57
CA ARG A 28 -10.99 1.01 -7.83
C ARG A 28 -12.08 1.98 -8.25
N PHE A 29 -12.88 2.48 -7.29
CA PHE A 29 -13.87 3.51 -7.57
C PHE A 29 -13.21 4.74 -8.22
N PHE A 30 -12.19 5.32 -7.61
CA PHE A 30 -11.52 6.50 -8.17
C PHE A 30 -10.86 6.22 -9.50
N LEU A 31 -10.25 5.07 -9.71
CA LEU A 31 -9.67 4.71 -11.01
C LEU A 31 -10.72 4.63 -12.12
N SER A 32 -11.96 4.25 -11.80
CA SER A 32 -13.07 4.25 -12.76
C SER A 32 -13.73 5.62 -12.94
N ASP A 33 -13.60 6.51 -11.96
CA ASP A 33 -14.26 7.84 -11.93
C ASP A 33 -13.39 8.98 -12.51
N ARG A 34 -12.29 8.67 -13.20
CA ARG A 34 -11.45 9.68 -13.87
C ARG A 34 -12.21 10.43 -14.95
N ARG A 35 -12.06 11.74 -14.99
CA ARG A 35 -12.81 12.64 -15.89
C ARG A 35 -11.96 13.82 -16.38
N PRO A 36 -11.89 14.07 -17.70
CA PRO A 36 -12.25 13.10 -18.75
C PRO A 36 -11.32 11.89 -18.72
N GLN A 37 -11.81 10.73 -19.07
CA GLN A 37 -11.07 9.47 -19.04
C GLN A 37 -9.69 9.54 -19.74
N PRO A 38 -9.57 10.12 -20.96
CA PRO A 38 -8.28 10.20 -21.64
C PRO A 38 -7.24 11.08 -20.93
N TRP A 39 -7.65 11.97 -20.04
CA TRP A 39 -6.74 12.86 -19.31
C TRP A 39 -6.17 12.20 -18.05
N ASN A 40 -6.73 11.07 -17.65
CA ASN A 40 -6.23 10.26 -16.54
C ASN A 40 -6.14 11.02 -15.20
N GLN A 41 -7.13 11.85 -14.89
CA GLN A 41 -7.18 12.72 -13.70
C GLN A 41 -8.62 12.93 -13.22
N TRP A 42 -8.79 13.70 -12.16
CA TRP A 42 -10.06 14.00 -11.53
C TRP A 42 -10.26 15.51 -11.39
N PRO A 43 -11.51 16.01 -11.50
CA PRO A 43 -11.84 17.37 -11.10
C PRO A 43 -11.85 17.50 -9.57
N GLU A 44 -11.69 18.72 -9.06
CA GLU A 44 -11.77 19.04 -7.63
C GLU A 44 -13.10 18.57 -7.02
N ILE A 45 -14.20 18.89 -7.71
CA ILE A 45 -15.56 18.49 -7.34
C ILE A 45 -16.13 17.63 -8.46
N ALA A 46 -16.62 16.46 -8.11
CA ALA A 46 -17.25 15.53 -9.04
C ALA A 46 -18.71 15.30 -8.70
N TRP A 47 -19.57 15.28 -9.72
CA TRP A 47 -20.97 14.92 -9.61
C TRP A 47 -21.15 13.44 -9.94
N ARG A 48 -22.15 12.81 -9.32
CA ARG A 48 -22.48 11.42 -9.62
C ARG A 48 -22.83 11.21 -11.10
N ASP A 49 -23.54 12.17 -11.68
CA ASP A 49 -23.83 12.19 -13.11
C ASP A 49 -22.65 12.84 -13.87
N HIS A 50 -21.97 12.06 -14.70
CA HIS A 50 -20.87 12.53 -15.53
C HIS A 50 -21.30 13.51 -16.64
N ALA A 51 -22.58 13.45 -17.06
CA ALA A 51 -23.12 14.29 -18.13
C ALA A 51 -23.58 15.68 -17.66
N ALA A 52 -23.71 15.86 -16.35
CA ALA A 52 -24.24 17.10 -15.77
C ALA A 52 -23.25 17.74 -14.78
N PRO A 53 -22.09 18.25 -15.23
CA PRO A 53 -21.13 18.92 -14.37
C PRO A 53 -21.63 20.34 -14.05
N ALA A 54 -22.37 20.50 -12.96
CA ALA A 54 -22.79 21.83 -12.53
C ALA A 54 -21.62 22.67 -12.02
N HIS A 55 -20.64 22.02 -11.39
CA HIS A 55 -19.40 22.62 -10.95
C HIS A 55 -18.35 21.53 -10.81
N VAL A 56 -17.19 21.72 -11.41
CA VAL A 56 -16.08 20.74 -11.42
C VAL A 56 -14.83 21.23 -10.68
N GLY A 57 -14.81 22.50 -10.26
CA GLY A 57 -13.61 23.14 -9.72
C GLY A 57 -12.46 23.14 -10.72
N ASP A 58 -11.24 23.08 -10.22
CA ASP A 58 -10.05 23.07 -11.06
C ASP A 58 -9.81 21.73 -11.74
N LEU A 59 -9.37 21.78 -12.99
CA LEU A 59 -8.96 20.63 -13.78
C LEU A 59 -7.89 21.06 -14.82
N PRO A 60 -6.64 20.59 -14.74
CA PRO A 60 -6.09 19.66 -13.75
C PRO A 60 -5.97 20.25 -12.34
N HIS A 61 -6.03 19.40 -11.32
CA HIS A 61 -5.96 19.83 -9.92
C HIS A 61 -4.80 19.14 -9.19
N THR A 62 -3.75 19.91 -8.87
CA THR A 62 -2.49 19.37 -8.32
C THR A 62 -2.65 18.77 -6.91
N TRP A 63 -3.56 19.29 -6.10
CA TRP A 63 -3.86 18.71 -4.79
C TRP A 63 -4.37 17.27 -4.90
N ILE A 64 -5.28 17.00 -5.84
CA ILE A 64 -5.76 15.63 -6.09
C ILE A 64 -4.61 14.72 -6.51
N ALA A 65 -3.73 15.19 -7.39
CA ALA A 65 -2.56 14.42 -7.82
C ALA A 65 -1.66 14.07 -6.62
N ALA A 66 -1.43 15.01 -5.71
CA ALA A 66 -0.67 14.79 -4.49
C ALA A 66 -1.33 13.76 -3.58
N GLU A 67 -2.63 13.87 -3.33
CA GLU A 67 -3.38 12.92 -2.49
C GLU A 67 -3.42 11.51 -3.12
N TYR A 68 -3.51 11.42 -4.44
CA TYR A 68 -3.45 10.14 -5.14
C TYR A 68 -2.09 9.47 -4.99
N VAL A 69 -0.99 10.23 -5.16
CA VAL A 69 0.36 9.71 -4.95
C VAL A 69 0.56 9.25 -3.51
N LEU A 70 0.08 10.02 -2.52
CA LEU A 70 0.15 9.67 -1.11
C LEU A 70 -0.71 8.43 -0.77
N ALA A 71 -1.88 8.32 -1.38
CA ALA A 71 -2.73 7.15 -1.24
C ALA A 71 -2.04 5.88 -1.77
N LEU A 72 -1.51 5.93 -3.01
CA LEU A 72 -0.74 4.83 -3.58
C LEU A 72 0.49 4.48 -2.74
N ARG A 73 1.26 5.50 -2.30
CA ARG A 73 2.40 5.27 -1.41
C ARG A 73 1.99 4.51 -0.15
N SER A 74 0.85 4.87 0.45
CA SER A 74 0.36 4.23 1.68
C SER A 74 0.03 2.75 1.51
N LEU A 75 -0.37 2.31 0.31
CA LEU A 75 -0.58 0.88 0.03
C LEU A 75 0.73 0.09 0.17
N PHE A 76 1.85 0.67 -0.24
CA PHE A 76 3.18 0.05 -0.21
C PHE A 76 3.88 0.22 1.13
N ALA A 77 3.90 1.46 1.65
CA ALA A 77 4.55 1.76 2.93
C ALA A 77 3.99 3.04 3.56
N TYR A 78 3.98 3.06 4.89
CA TYR A 78 3.73 4.27 5.67
C TYR A 78 4.47 4.23 7.00
N GLU A 79 4.82 5.41 7.50
CA GLU A 79 5.38 5.61 8.82
C GLU A 79 4.27 5.56 9.87
N ARG A 80 4.44 4.74 10.91
CA ARG A 80 3.54 4.68 12.06
C ARG A 80 4.18 5.39 13.24
N GLU A 81 3.65 6.57 13.56
CA GLU A 81 4.23 7.46 14.56
C GLU A 81 4.19 6.90 15.99
N SER A 82 3.14 6.14 16.32
CA SER A 82 2.92 5.62 17.68
C SER A 82 4.05 4.75 18.22
N ASP A 83 4.81 4.10 17.35
CA ASP A 83 5.91 3.21 17.73
C ASP A 83 7.15 3.37 16.81
N GLN A 84 7.19 4.44 16.03
CA GLN A 84 8.28 4.80 15.11
C GLN A 84 8.61 3.68 14.10
N SER A 85 7.64 2.85 13.75
CA SER A 85 7.83 1.77 12.79
C SER A 85 7.49 2.17 11.36
N LEU A 86 8.12 1.48 10.41
CA LEU A 86 7.76 1.54 9.00
C LEU A 86 6.89 0.32 8.67
N VAL A 87 5.63 0.55 8.30
CA VAL A 87 4.70 -0.52 7.96
C VAL A 87 4.73 -0.75 6.45
N LEU A 88 4.95 -2.00 6.02
CA LEU A 88 5.07 -2.39 4.62
C LEU A 88 3.90 -3.27 4.16
N ALA A 89 3.48 -3.07 2.92
CA ALA A 89 2.53 -3.91 2.18
C ALA A 89 1.10 -3.98 2.75
N ALA A 90 0.73 -3.07 3.68
CA ALA A 90 -0.57 -3.12 4.36
C ALA A 90 -1.77 -2.91 3.41
N GLY A 91 -1.57 -2.25 2.26
CA GLY A 91 -2.60 -2.00 1.27
C GLY A 91 -2.45 -2.78 -0.04
N ILE A 92 -1.44 -3.66 -0.16
CA ILE A 92 -1.21 -4.43 -1.39
C ILE A 92 -2.36 -5.41 -1.62
N ALA A 93 -2.88 -5.44 -2.86
CA ALA A 93 -3.94 -6.38 -3.25
C ALA A 93 -3.37 -7.80 -3.40
N PRO A 94 -4.13 -8.84 -3.01
CA PRO A 94 -3.67 -10.24 -3.12
C PRO A 94 -3.27 -10.63 -4.55
N GLU A 95 -4.02 -10.17 -5.54
CA GLU A 95 -3.78 -10.44 -6.96
C GLU A 95 -2.52 -9.76 -7.52
N TRP A 96 -2.02 -8.71 -6.87
CA TRP A 96 -0.80 -8.01 -7.31
C TRP A 96 0.49 -8.78 -6.99
N MET A 97 0.40 -9.82 -6.16
CA MET A 97 1.56 -10.64 -5.81
C MET A 97 1.85 -11.75 -6.81
N ASP A 98 0.97 -11.97 -7.78
CA ASP A 98 1.13 -13.03 -8.79
C ASP A 98 2.18 -12.64 -9.85
N GLY A 99 2.79 -13.63 -10.48
CA GLY A 99 3.85 -13.41 -11.46
C GLY A 99 5.10 -12.78 -10.84
N SER A 100 5.48 -11.59 -11.31
CA SER A 100 6.65 -10.85 -10.78
C SER A 100 6.39 -10.19 -9.42
N GLY A 101 5.13 -10.14 -8.98
CA GLY A 101 4.73 -9.45 -7.76
C GLY A 101 4.77 -7.93 -7.87
N VAL A 102 4.92 -7.27 -6.72
CA VAL A 102 5.03 -5.81 -6.61
C VAL A 102 6.42 -5.38 -6.19
N ARG A 103 6.80 -4.15 -6.56
CA ARG A 103 8.08 -3.56 -6.18
C ARG A 103 7.91 -2.07 -5.84
N ALA A 104 8.51 -1.65 -4.73
CA ALA A 104 8.86 -0.27 -4.45
C ALA A 104 10.35 -0.08 -4.71
N ASN A 105 10.73 1.00 -5.37
CA ASN A 105 12.14 1.29 -5.67
C ASN A 105 12.47 2.70 -5.20
N ARG A 106 13.41 2.82 -4.24
CA ARG A 106 13.89 4.08 -3.66
C ARG A 106 12.76 5.01 -3.18
N MET A 107 11.70 4.43 -2.62
CA MET A 107 10.57 5.21 -2.07
C MET A 107 11.08 6.04 -0.88
N PRO A 108 10.90 7.37 -0.88
CA PRO A 108 11.32 8.21 0.24
C PRO A 108 10.58 7.86 1.52
N THR A 109 11.31 7.69 2.62
CA THR A 109 10.75 7.56 3.97
C THR A 109 11.57 8.42 4.94
N VAL A 110 11.04 8.68 6.14
CA VAL A 110 11.79 9.39 7.19
C VAL A 110 13.02 8.63 7.67
N HIS A 111 13.11 7.33 7.36
CA HIS A 111 14.23 6.46 7.72
C HIS A 111 15.20 6.22 6.56
N GLY A 112 15.04 6.95 5.45
CA GLY A 112 15.84 6.78 4.23
C GLY A 112 15.06 6.14 3.08
N PRO A 113 15.68 5.97 1.90
CA PRO A 113 15.04 5.44 0.71
C PRO A 113 14.78 3.93 0.84
N LEU A 114 13.50 3.56 0.89
CA LEU A 114 13.04 2.17 0.96
C LEU A 114 12.99 1.55 -0.44
N SER A 115 13.57 0.36 -0.57
CA SER A 115 13.32 -0.52 -1.72
C SER A 115 12.87 -1.89 -1.24
N TYR A 116 11.82 -2.45 -1.81
CA TYR A 116 11.47 -3.84 -1.55
C TYR A 116 10.68 -4.45 -2.71
N SER A 117 10.70 -5.76 -2.81
CA SER A 117 9.76 -6.54 -3.61
C SER A 117 8.97 -7.51 -2.74
N LEU A 118 7.75 -7.80 -3.16
CA LEU A 118 6.88 -8.80 -2.55
C LEU A 118 6.23 -9.62 -3.66
N ARG A 119 6.35 -10.94 -3.59
CA ARG A 119 5.73 -11.84 -4.54
C ARG A 119 5.24 -13.13 -3.88
N ARG A 120 4.30 -13.77 -4.55
CA ARG A 120 3.88 -15.14 -4.25
C ARG A 120 4.90 -16.12 -4.84
N VAL A 121 5.42 -17.00 -4.01
CA VAL A 121 6.34 -18.08 -4.44
C VAL A 121 5.55 -19.31 -4.85
N ASP A 122 4.55 -19.67 -4.01
CA ASP A 122 3.59 -20.76 -4.24
C ASP A 122 2.28 -20.45 -3.50
N ALA A 123 1.35 -21.39 -3.47
CA ALA A 123 0.02 -21.21 -2.88
C ALA A 123 0.03 -20.81 -1.39
N LYS A 124 1.11 -21.12 -0.68
CA LYS A 124 1.23 -20.91 0.77
C LYS A 124 2.41 -20.00 1.17
N THR A 125 3.22 -19.57 0.23
CA THR A 125 4.50 -18.92 0.52
C THR A 125 4.60 -17.55 -0.16
N LEU A 126 4.87 -16.52 0.64
CA LEU A 126 5.21 -15.18 0.18
C LEU A 126 6.66 -14.85 0.49
N ARG A 127 7.29 -14.07 -0.37
CA ARG A 127 8.68 -13.63 -0.19
C ARG A 127 8.79 -12.12 -0.32
N PHE A 128 9.37 -11.49 0.71
CA PHE A 128 9.89 -10.13 0.66
C PHE A 128 11.40 -10.16 0.41
N GLU A 129 11.85 -9.24 -0.42
CA GLU A 129 13.25 -8.87 -0.55
C GLU A 129 13.35 -7.37 -0.26
N ILE A 130 13.93 -7.01 0.88
CA ILE A 130 14.02 -5.62 1.36
C ILE A 130 15.47 -5.18 1.20
N GLY A 131 15.67 -4.12 0.43
CA GLY A 131 16.96 -3.49 0.19
C GLY A 131 17.09 -2.16 0.91
N GLY A 132 18.34 -1.72 1.10
CA GLY A 132 18.68 -0.48 1.77
C GLY A 132 18.93 -0.66 3.27
N GLU A 133 19.74 0.26 3.81
CA GLU A 133 20.07 0.30 5.23
C GLU A 133 19.01 1.11 5.98
N ILE A 134 17.86 0.49 6.25
CA ILE A 134 16.78 1.08 7.04
C ILE A 134 16.98 0.67 8.50
N MET A 135 17.42 1.61 9.33
CA MET A 135 17.64 1.41 10.77
C MET A 135 16.38 1.69 11.60
N ALA A 136 15.25 1.13 11.18
CA ALA A 136 13.97 1.30 11.85
C ALA A 136 13.23 -0.03 11.93
N LYS A 137 12.48 -0.22 13.00
CA LYS A 137 11.56 -1.36 13.12
C LYS A 137 10.61 -1.37 11.93
N MET A 138 10.52 -2.50 11.25
CA MET A 138 9.58 -2.70 10.14
C MET A 138 8.50 -3.70 10.53
N VAL A 139 7.26 -3.41 10.14
CA VAL A 139 6.10 -4.30 10.30
C VAL A 139 5.58 -4.65 8.92
N LEU A 140 5.77 -5.90 8.52
CA LEU A 140 5.32 -6.40 7.22
C LEU A 140 3.89 -6.92 7.38
N ARG A 141 2.97 -6.41 6.58
CA ARG A 141 1.55 -6.81 6.57
C ARG A 141 1.11 -7.27 5.18
N PRO A 142 1.59 -8.42 4.70
CA PRO A 142 1.24 -8.91 3.37
C PRO A 142 -0.25 -9.30 3.28
N PRO A 143 -0.83 -9.32 2.07
CA PRO A 143 -2.18 -9.82 1.86
C PRO A 143 -2.20 -11.36 1.91
N LEU A 144 -2.51 -11.90 3.07
CA LEU A 144 -2.55 -13.34 3.32
C LEU A 144 -3.95 -13.92 3.05
N ALA A 145 -4.00 -15.14 2.51
CA ALA A 145 -5.24 -15.91 2.39
C ALA A 145 -5.56 -16.72 3.67
N ALA A 146 -4.54 -16.99 4.50
CA ALA A 146 -4.65 -17.69 5.75
C ALA A 146 -3.63 -17.16 6.75
N ALA A 147 -3.79 -17.48 8.04
CA ALA A 147 -2.89 -17.05 9.10
C ALA A 147 -1.45 -17.52 8.87
N LEU A 148 -0.47 -16.67 9.23
CA LEU A 148 0.94 -17.03 9.25
C LEU A 148 1.20 -18.19 10.22
N ARG A 149 2.06 -19.13 9.81
CA ARG A 149 2.48 -20.27 10.61
C ARG A 149 3.98 -20.38 10.76
N SER A 150 4.71 -19.84 9.81
CA SER A 150 6.17 -19.83 9.84
C SER A 150 6.73 -18.58 9.19
N VAL A 151 7.82 -18.10 9.74
CA VAL A 151 8.57 -16.96 9.17
C VAL A 151 10.05 -17.29 9.22
N ILE A 152 10.74 -17.03 8.11
CA ILE A 152 12.19 -17.15 8.00
C ILE A 152 12.72 -15.75 7.63
N VAL A 153 13.69 -15.27 8.37
CA VAL A 153 14.38 -14.00 8.09
C VAL A 153 15.87 -14.29 7.86
N ASN A 154 16.39 -13.92 6.70
CA ASN A 154 17.78 -14.15 6.32
C ASN A 154 18.24 -15.61 6.54
N GLY A 155 17.38 -16.57 6.17
CA GLY A 155 17.66 -18.00 6.29
C GLY A 155 17.47 -18.60 7.69
N SER A 156 17.09 -17.83 8.70
CA SER A 156 16.88 -18.29 10.08
C SER A 156 15.42 -18.20 10.50
N ALA A 157 14.95 -19.17 11.30
CA ALA A 157 13.60 -19.15 11.86
C ALA A 157 13.40 -17.88 12.71
N HIS A 158 12.26 -17.22 12.52
CA HIS A 158 11.92 -15.98 13.18
C HIS A 158 10.63 -16.12 13.98
N SER A 159 10.61 -15.61 15.20
CA SER A 159 9.49 -15.79 16.15
C SER A 159 8.67 -14.51 16.39
N ASN A 160 9.15 -13.34 15.95
CA ASN A 160 8.44 -12.08 16.17
C ASN A 160 7.42 -11.84 15.05
N PHE A 161 6.36 -12.63 15.06
CA PHE A 161 5.22 -12.50 14.13
C PHE A 161 3.92 -12.92 14.82
N ASP A 162 2.79 -12.48 14.30
CA ASP A 162 1.44 -12.90 14.65
C ASP A 162 0.72 -13.49 13.41
N GLU A 163 -0.60 -13.61 13.47
CA GLU A 163 -1.38 -14.25 12.40
C GLU A 163 -1.35 -13.47 11.08
N ASP A 164 -1.12 -12.14 11.11
CA ASP A 164 -1.22 -11.25 9.93
C ASP A 164 -0.02 -10.33 9.72
N SER A 165 0.98 -10.37 10.60
CA SER A 165 2.13 -9.48 10.51
C SER A 165 3.45 -10.08 10.97
N VAL A 166 4.54 -9.55 10.43
CA VAL A 166 5.92 -9.89 10.82
C VAL A 166 6.65 -8.63 11.23
N THR A 167 7.30 -8.65 12.39
CA THR A 167 8.13 -7.53 12.86
C THR A 167 9.61 -7.87 12.75
N ILE A 168 10.38 -7.02 12.06
CA ILE A 168 11.83 -7.13 11.91
C ILE A 168 12.53 -5.84 12.38
N PRO A 169 13.79 -5.90 12.83
CA PRO A 169 14.48 -4.72 13.38
C PRO A 169 14.90 -3.69 12.32
N GLY A 170 15.00 -4.09 11.06
CA GLY A 170 15.44 -3.21 9.95
C GLY A 170 15.81 -4.00 8.71
N GLY A 171 16.44 -3.31 7.76
CA GLY A 171 16.94 -3.89 6.51
C GLY A 171 18.47 -3.75 6.35
N PRO A 172 19.08 -4.40 5.36
CA PRO A 172 18.43 -5.27 4.37
C PRO A 172 17.94 -6.60 4.94
N ALA A 173 16.88 -7.19 4.35
CA ALA A 173 16.35 -8.47 4.81
C ALA A 173 15.64 -9.24 3.68
N GLU A 174 15.79 -10.56 3.70
CA GLU A 174 14.90 -11.48 3.02
C GLU A 174 13.93 -12.06 4.05
N VAL A 175 12.61 -12.02 3.77
CA VAL A 175 11.59 -12.57 4.66
C VAL A 175 10.69 -13.52 3.88
N ILE A 176 10.63 -14.75 4.34
CA ILE A 176 9.76 -15.79 3.78
C ILE A 176 8.64 -16.06 4.78
N CYS A 177 7.40 -15.86 4.32
CA CYS A 177 6.17 -16.01 5.10
C CYS A 177 5.43 -17.26 4.64
N GLY A 178 5.24 -18.24 5.53
CA GLY A 178 4.47 -19.45 5.27
C GLY A 178 3.11 -19.43 5.96
N THR A 179 2.06 -19.87 5.23
CA THR A 179 0.68 -20.02 5.74
C THR A 179 0.26 -21.50 5.80
N CYS A 180 -0.96 -21.77 6.29
CA CYS A 180 -1.53 -23.12 6.32
C CYS A 180 -1.83 -23.70 4.94
#